data_90b9a9f7ee0ea033a4babba9a8e07a8a
#
_entry.id   90b9a9f7ee0ea033a4babba9a8e07a8a
#
_cell.length_a   1.000
_cell.length_b   1.000
_cell.length_c   1.000
_cell.angle_alpha   90.00
_cell.angle_beta   90.00
_cell.angle_gamma   90.00
#
_symmetry.space_group_name_H-M   'P 1'
#
loop_
_entity.id
_entity.type
_entity.pdbx_description
1 polymer ?
#
loop_
_entity_poly.entity_id
_entity_poly.type
_entity_poly.pdbx_seq_one_letter_code
_entity_poly.pdbx_strand_id
1 'polypeptide(L)'
;MKKIINFAALAVLVLIGCTAASAQKKTPDYKITAVHITPFDSNTGKFEDEITANSDRSFFNDLAISLLVVVEVAGESGSFVAGRQAEITVMEGKKIKKKKVEQIGIPSDGKFFVPVWLDSPMCSEVTVTARMIGQKTVSRTVRKVPFQCGE
;
A
#
# COMPACT_ATOMS: atom_id res chain seq x y z
N MET A 1 1.66 -20.15 -88.39
CA MET A 1 1.23 -20.75 -87.12
C MET A 1 2.10 -20.15 -86.00
N LYS A 2 1.61 -19.12 -85.31
CA LYS A 2 2.30 -18.46 -84.23
C LYS A 2 1.73 -18.88 -82.90
N LYS A 3 2.51 -19.57 -82.06
CA LYS A 3 2.17 -19.91 -80.68
C LYS A 3 2.40 -18.70 -79.78
N ILE A 4 1.36 -18.19 -79.21
CA ILE A 4 1.39 -17.15 -78.17
C ILE A 4 1.53 -17.87 -76.85
N ILE A 5 2.66 -17.68 -76.18
CA ILE A 5 2.90 -18.15 -74.82
C ILE A 5 2.49 -17.03 -73.85
N ASN A 6 1.36 -17.26 -73.14
CA ASN A 6 0.93 -16.38 -72.07
C ASN A 6 1.73 -16.69 -70.81
N PHE A 7 2.59 -15.77 -70.39
CA PHE A 7 3.20 -15.77 -69.07
C PHE A 7 2.22 -15.13 -68.06
N ALA A 8 1.53 -15.95 -67.33
CA ALA A 8 0.80 -15.50 -66.18
C ALA A 8 1.78 -15.31 -65.02
N ALA A 9 2.17 -14.07 -64.74
CA ALA A 9 2.98 -13.73 -63.58
C ALA A 9 2.11 -13.83 -62.32
N LEU A 10 2.29 -14.91 -61.56
CA LEU A 10 1.67 -15.10 -60.25
C LEU A 10 2.41 -14.25 -59.22
N ALA A 11 1.91 -13.04 -58.99
CA ALA A 11 2.40 -12.19 -57.92
C ALA A 11 1.85 -12.70 -56.56
N VAL A 12 2.62 -13.53 -55.88
CA VAL A 12 2.32 -13.93 -54.48
C VAL A 12 2.69 -12.77 -53.59
N LEU A 13 1.69 -11.96 -53.22
CA LEU A 13 1.80 -10.93 -52.23
C LEU A 13 1.81 -11.63 -50.83
N VAL A 14 3.02 -11.89 -50.33
CA VAL A 14 3.20 -12.30 -48.91
C VAL A 14 2.95 -11.10 -48.07
N LEU A 15 1.72 -10.92 -47.58
CA LEU A 15 1.35 -10.02 -46.52
C LEU A 15 1.95 -10.57 -45.20
N ILE A 16 3.19 -10.18 -44.91
CA ILE A 16 3.77 -10.38 -43.60
C ILE A 16 3.01 -9.43 -42.65
N GLY A 17 1.93 -9.94 -42.09
CA GLY A 17 1.24 -9.26 -40.99
C GLY A 17 2.16 -9.22 -39.78
N CYS A 18 2.90 -8.10 -39.63
CA CYS A 18 3.54 -7.77 -38.35
C CYS A 18 2.42 -7.54 -37.32
N THR A 19 1.97 -8.61 -36.68
CA THR A 19 1.23 -8.50 -35.44
C THR A 19 2.23 -7.97 -34.42
N ALA A 20 2.32 -6.65 -34.31
CA ALA A 20 2.93 -6.02 -33.15
C ALA A 20 2.10 -6.48 -31.94
N ALA A 21 2.53 -7.57 -31.32
CA ALA A 21 2.04 -7.97 -30.02
C ALA A 21 2.40 -6.80 -29.07
N SER A 22 1.46 -5.86 -28.91
CA SER A 22 1.55 -4.84 -27.88
C SER A 22 1.63 -5.59 -26.58
N ALA A 23 2.85 -5.80 -26.06
CA ALA A 23 3.06 -6.33 -24.74
C ALA A 23 2.32 -5.39 -23.79
N GLN A 24 1.13 -5.78 -23.40
CA GLN A 24 0.29 -4.98 -22.52
C GLN A 24 1.07 -4.82 -21.21
N LYS A 25 1.68 -3.66 -21.01
CA LYS A 25 2.50 -3.37 -19.83
C LYS A 25 1.62 -3.65 -18.61
N LYS A 26 1.96 -4.69 -17.86
CA LYS A 26 1.20 -5.08 -16.68
C LYS A 26 1.16 -3.89 -15.73
N THR A 27 -0.05 -3.45 -15.39
CA THR A 27 -0.23 -2.37 -14.42
C THR A 27 0.40 -2.78 -13.09
N PRO A 28 1.32 -2.00 -12.53
CA PRO A 28 2.03 -2.37 -11.31
C PRO A 28 1.06 -2.51 -10.13
N ASP A 29 1.25 -3.54 -9.30
CA ASP A 29 0.55 -3.71 -8.05
C ASP A 29 1.38 -3.14 -6.90
N TYR A 30 0.69 -2.56 -5.91
CA TYR A 30 1.31 -2.03 -4.70
C TYR A 30 1.06 -2.97 -3.53
N LYS A 31 2.02 -3.03 -2.60
CA LYS A 31 1.97 -3.91 -1.43
C LYS A 31 2.20 -3.12 -0.15
N ILE A 32 1.42 -3.42 0.87
CA ILE A 32 1.71 -2.97 2.23
C ILE A 32 2.79 -3.88 2.78
N THR A 33 3.93 -3.31 3.16
CA THR A 33 5.12 -4.03 3.60
C THR A 33 5.31 -3.94 5.11
N ALA A 34 4.92 -2.82 5.72
CA ALA A 34 5.02 -2.63 7.17
C ALA A 34 3.93 -1.71 7.73
N VAL A 35 3.68 -1.85 9.02
CA VAL A 35 2.91 -0.91 9.83
C VAL A 35 3.75 -0.59 11.06
N HIS A 36 4.24 0.63 11.13
CA HIS A 36 5.03 1.16 12.24
C HIS A 36 4.11 1.87 13.23
N ILE A 37 4.33 1.70 14.51
CA ILE A 37 3.55 2.35 15.56
C ILE A 37 4.54 2.94 16.56
N THR A 38 4.57 4.26 16.64
CA THR A 38 5.51 5.01 17.49
C THR A 38 4.74 5.90 18.44
N PRO A 39 4.90 5.74 19.75
CA PRO A 39 4.32 6.64 20.74
C PRO A 39 4.99 8.03 20.68
N PHE A 40 4.20 9.05 20.98
CA PHE A 40 4.67 10.42 21.16
C PHE A 40 4.20 10.92 22.52
N ASP A 41 5.13 11.25 23.38
CA ASP A 41 4.87 11.83 24.70
C ASP A 41 4.71 13.34 24.60
N SER A 42 3.51 13.84 24.84
CA SER A 42 3.19 15.27 24.78
C SER A 42 3.81 16.06 25.95
N ASN A 43 4.14 15.42 27.07
CA ASN A 43 4.79 16.10 28.22
C ASN A 43 6.25 16.42 27.91
N THR A 44 6.93 15.51 27.24
CA THR A 44 8.35 15.68 26.89
C THR A 44 8.57 16.21 25.48
N GLY A 45 7.53 16.16 24.63
CA GLY A 45 7.61 16.54 23.21
C GLY A 45 8.47 15.60 22.38
N LYS A 46 8.60 14.33 22.75
CA LYS A 46 9.49 13.36 22.10
C LYS A 46 8.75 12.12 21.63
N PHE A 47 9.27 11.53 20.56
CA PHE A 47 8.91 10.18 20.17
C PHE A 47 9.66 9.18 21.05
N GLU A 48 8.96 8.13 21.43
CA GLU A 48 9.53 6.95 22.07
C GLU A 48 9.99 5.93 21.02
N ASP A 49 10.51 4.80 21.50
CA ASP A 49 10.90 3.71 20.63
C ASP A 49 9.67 3.10 19.90
N GLU A 50 9.87 2.68 18.67
CA GLU A 50 8.82 1.99 17.91
C GLU A 50 8.35 0.73 18.64
N ILE A 51 7.05 0.57 18.79
CA ILE A 51 6.45 -0.64 19.32
C ILE A 51 6.64 -1.76 18.31
N THR A 52 7.52 -2.71 18.58
CA THR A 52 7.78 -3.88 17.70
C THR A 52 6.78 -5.00 17.93
N ALA A 53 6.65 -5.92 16.95
CA ALA A 53 5.75 -7.07 17.05
C ALA A 53 6.14 -8.04 18.20
N ASN A 54 7.39 -7.99 18.67
CA ASN A 54 7.93 -8.82 19.74
C ASN A 54 7.86 -8.17 21.12
N SER A 55 7.16 -7.04 21.24
CA SER A 55 6.96 -6.42 22.54
C SER A 55 5.90 -7.23 23.29
N ASP A 56 6.32 -8.09 24.19
CA ASP A 56 5.42 -8.86 25.10
C ASP A 56 4.79 -7.98 26.20
N ARG A 57 4.93 -6.66 26.07
CA ARG A 57 4.42 -5.70 27.06
C ARG A 57 3.01 -5.25 26.69
N SER A 58 2.13 -5.25 27.68
CA SER A 58 1.02 -4.31 27.66
C SER A 58 1.60 -2.90 27.81
N PHE A 59 1.25 -2.02 26.87
CA PHE A 59 1.66 -0.62 26.96
C PHE A 59 0.69 0.12 27.85
N PHE A 60 1.21 0.70 28.95
CA PHE A 60 0.45 1.64 29.73
C PHE A 60 0.42 2.96 28.98
N ASN A 61 -0.76 3.41 28.63
CA ASN A 61 -0.94 4.71 28.04
C ASN A 61 -1.38 5.66 29.15
N ASP A 62 -0.54 6.60 29.51
CA ASP A 62 -0.99 7.75 30.26
C ASP A 62 -1.68 8.76 29.33
N LEU A 63 -2.37 9.74 29.88
CA LEU A 63 -3.15 10.71 29.10
C LEU A 63 -2.32 11.58 28.16
N ALA A 64 -1.01 11.53 28.26
CA ALA A 64 -0.08 12.35 27.48
C ALA A 64 0.43 11.65 26.20
N ILE A 65 0.15 10.37 26.03
CA ILE A 65 0.68 9.61 24.90
C ILE A 65 -0.28 9.64 23.72
N SER A 66 0.20 10.15 22.58
CA SER A 66 -0.39 10.02 21.27
C SER A 66 0.32 8.94 20.46
N LEU A 67 -0.28 8.44 19.38
CA LEU A 67 0.35 7.44 18.52
C LEU A 67 0.51 7.95 17.10
N LEU A 68 1.71 7.81 16.57
CA LEU A 68 1.97 7.91 15.13
C LEU A 68 1.97 6.49 14.53
N VAL A 69 1.01 6.22 13.67
CA VAL A 69 0.97 5.02 12.84
C VAL A 69 1.46 5.38 11.45
N VAL A 70 2.46 4.68 10.94
CA VAL A 70 2.97 4.85 9.58
C VAL A 70 2.83 3.55 8.82
N VAL A 71 2.09 3.58 7.71
CA VAL A 71 1.93 2.41 6.82
C VAL A 71 2.90 2.55 5.66
N GLU A 72 3.81 1.58 5.52
CA GLU A 72 4.74 1.50 4.39
C GLU A 72 4.07 0.75 3.23
N VAL A 73 4.10 1.37 2.05
CA VAL A 73 3.62 0.80 0.80
C VAL A 73 4.77 0.72 -0.18
N ALA A 74 5.03 -0.45 -0.74
CA ALA A 74 6.05 -0.66 -1.77
C ALA A 74 5.40 -0.94 -3.14
N GLY A 75 6.12 -0.56 -4.19
CA GLY A 75 5.70 -0.78 -5.58
C GLY A 75 6.83 -0.51 -6.58
N GLU A 76 6.49 -0.52 -7.86
CA GLU A 76 7.44 -0.15 -8.93
C GLU A 76 7.86 1.31 -8.78
N SER A 77 9.17 1.57 -8.71
CA SER A 77 9.74 2.92 -8.55
C SER A 77 9.24 3.89 -9.61
N GLY A 78 8.87 5.10 -9.19
CA GLY A 78 8.36 6.14 -10.07
C GLY A 78 6.97 5.87 -10.64
N SER A 79 6.24 4.88 -10.12
CA SER A 79 4.92 4.51 -10.66
C SER A 79 3.77 5.26 -9.97
N PHE A 80 2.79 5.66 -10.80
CA PHE A 80 1.52 6.17 -10.33
C PHE A 80 0.39 5.49 -11.11
N VAL A 81 -0.57 4.93 -10.39
CA VAL A 81 -1.77 4.32 -10.98
C VAL A 81 -2.99 4.94 -10.34
N ALA A 82 -3.79 5.64 -11.14
CA ALA A 82 -5.01 6.28 -10.65
C ALA A 82 -5.96 5.27 -10.00
N GLY A 83 -6.53 5.63 -8.85
CA GLY A 83 -7.41 4.77 -8.07
C GLY A 83 -6.71 3.73 -7.18
N ARG A 84 -5.38 3.62 -7.20
CA ARG A 84 -4.61 2.82 -6.23
C ARG A 84 -4.53 3.59 -4.91
N GLN A 85 -5.18 3.09 -3.89
CA GLN A 85 -5.26 3.78 -2.60
C GLN A 85 -4.91 2.82 -1.47
N ALA A 86 -4.32 3.35 -0.41
CA ALA A 86 -4.21 2.67 0.87
C ALA A 86 -5.39 3.08 1.77
N GLU A 87 -6.16 2.10 2.22
CA GLU A 87 -7.18 2.30 3.25
C GLU A 87 -6.62 1.82 4.58
N ILE A 88 -6.61 2.71 5.58
CA ILE A 88 -6.10 2.44 6.92
C ILE A 88 -7.25 2.64 7.90
N THR A 89 -7.52 1.63 8.72
CA THR A 89 -8.51 1.69 9.78
C THR A 89 -7.82 1.37 11.10
N VAL A 90 -7.96 2.26 12.07
CA VAL A 90 -7.49 2.06 13.44
C VAL A 90 -8.69 1.90 14.35
N MET A 91 -8.70 0.81 15.10
CA MET A 91 -9.73 0.48 16.08
C MET A 91 -9.11 0.37 17.47
N GLU A 92 -9.84 0.81 18.46
CA GLU A 92 -9.59 0.51 19.87
C GLU A 92 -10.71 -0.39 20.36
N GLY A 93 -10.39 -1.63 20.70
CA GLY A 93 -11.39 -2.65 20.96
C GLY A 93 -12.37 -2.79 19.77
N LYS A 94 -13.62 -2.45 19.98
CA LYS A 94 -14.67 -2.48 18.92
C LYS A 94 -14.95 -1.12 18.28
N LYS A 95 -14.31 -0.04 18.74
CA LYS A 95 -14.58 1.33 18.29
C LYS A 95 -13.57 1.76 17.21
N ILE A 96 -14.05 2.29 16.10
CA ILE A 96 -13.17 2.93 15.09
C ILE A 96 -12.73 4.28 15.65
N LYS A 97 -11.41 4.46 15.80
CA LYS A 97 -10.78 5.73 16.22
C LYS A 97 -10.43 6.59 15.03
N LYS A 98 -9.95 5.97 13.95
CA LYS A 98 -9.54 6.68 12.74
C LYS A 98 -9.74 5.82 11.51
N LYS A 99 -10.16 6.45 10.43
CA LYS A 99 -10.14 5.87 9.09
C LYS A 99 -9.51 6.87 8.13
N LYS A 100 -8.53 6.43 7.34
CA LYS A 100 -7.85 7.22 6.31
C LYS A 100 -7.83 6.45 5.01
N VAL A 101 -8.07 7.15 3.89
CA VAL A 101 -7.86 6.65 2.54
C VAL A 101 -6.92 7.62 1.84
N GLU A 102 -5.82 7.11 1.30
CA GLU A 102 -4.77 7.91 0.68
C GLU A 102 -4.45 7.39 -0.72
N GLN A 103 -4.41 8.28 -1.70
CA GLN A 103 -3.95 7.96 -3.06
C GLN A 103 -2.45 7.68 -3.03
N ILE A 104 -2.01 6.57 -3.63
CA ILE A 104 -0.61 6.15 -3.60
C ILE A 104 0.08 6.46 -4.92
N GLY A 105 1.24 7.10 -4.82
CA GLY A 105 2.22 7.20 -5.89
C GLY A 105 3.58 6.78 -5.34
N ILE A 106 4.23 5.84 -6.00
CA ILE A 106 5.52 5.30 -5.54
C ILE A 106 6.65 6.17 -6.07
N PRO A 107 7.43 6.82 -5.19
CA PRO A 107 8.60 7.61 -5.60
C PRO A 107 9.75 6.74 -6.12
N SER A 108 10.89 7.36 -6.44
CA SER A 108 12.05 6.69 -7.04
C SER A 108 12.72 5.64 -6.14
N ASP A 109 12.55 5.74 -4.83
CA ASP A 109 13.06 4.78 -3.84
C ASP A 109 12.18 3.52 -3.68
N GLY A 110 11.03 3.47 -4.39
CA GLY A 110 10.15 2.31 -4.39
C GLY A 110 9.21 2.20 -3.20
N LYS A 111 9.17 3.21 -2.32
CA LYS A 111 8.37 3.19 -1.09
C LYS A 111 7.57 4.47 -0.90
N PHE A 112 6.37 4.34 -0.35
CA PHE A 112 5.51 5.45 0.05
C PHE A 112 5.02 5.24 1.47
N PHE A 113 4.98 6.30 2.27
CA PHE A 113 4.62 6.24 3.69
C PHE A 113 3.34 7.02 3.96
N VAL A 114 2.36 6.37 4.56
CA VAL A 114 1.07 6.99 4.90
C VAL A 114 0.98 7.16 6.41
N PRO A 115 1.12 8.39 6.94
CA PRO A 115 1.00 8.65 8.37
C PRO A 115 -0.47 8.76 8.79
N VAL A 116 -0.77 8.23 9.97
CA VAL A 116 -2.05 8.38 10.67
C VAL A 116 -1.75 8.76 12.12
N TRP A 117 -2.26 9.90 12.55
CA TRP A 117 -2.07 10.40 13.91
C TRP A 117 -3.31 10.12 14.76
N LEU A 118 -3.09 9.68 16.00
CA LEU A 118 -4.10 9.39 17.00
C LEU A 118 -3.84 10.22 18.27
N ASP A 119 -4.73 11.15 18.54
CA ASP A 119 -4.56 12.17 19.60
C ASP A 119 -5.20 11.81 20.95
N SER A 120 -5.58 10.59 21.17
CA SER A 120 -6.27 10.23 22.41
C SER A 120 -5.65 9.03 23.09
N PRO A 121 -5.72 8.96 24.45
CA PRO A 121 -5.23 7.77 25.15
C PRO A 121 -5.95 6.53 24.63
N MET A 122 -5.19 5.44 24.53
CA MET A 122 -5.66 4.13 24.15
C MET A 122 -5.69 3.24 25.38
N CYS A 123 -6.88 2.83 25.81
CA CYS A 123 -7.10 2.06 27.05
C CYS A 123 -7.44 0.59 26.79
N SER A 124 -7.44 0.17 25.54
CA SER A 124 -7.66 -1.22 25.16
C SER A 124 -6.86 -1.57 23.90
N GLU A 125 -6.88 -2.85 23.48
CA GLU A 125 -6.16 -3.30 22.29
C GLU A 125 -6.43 -2.37 21.09
N VAL A 126 -5.35 -1.83 20.52
CA VAL A 126 -5.39 -1.09 19.27
C VAL A 126 -5.13 -2.05 18.12
N THR A 127 -6.06 -2.11 17.18
CA THR A 127 -5.92 -2.88 15.94
C THR A 127 -5.81 -1.93 14.76
N VAL A 128 -4.67 -1.98 14.08
CA VAL A 128 -4.44 -1.27 12.82
C VAL A 128 -4.62 -2.24 11.67
N THR A 129 -5.55 -1.95 10.79
CA THR A 129 -5.73 -2.67 9.53
C THR A 129 -5.39 -1.74 8.38
N ALA A 130 -4.43 -2.14 7.55
CA ALA A 130 -4.07 -1.44 6.33
C ALA A 130 -4.31 -2.36 5.13
N ARG A 131 -4.93 -1.85 4.06
CA ARG A 131 -5.15 -2.61 2.82
C ARG A 131 -5.03 -1.73 1.59
N MET A 132 -4.55 -2.33 0.49
CA MET A 132 -4.63 -1.69 -0.81
C MET A 132 -6.01 -1.90 -1.42
N ILE A 133 -6.56 -0.82 -1.99
CA ILE A 133 -7.80 -0.83 -2.77
C ILE A 133 -7.54 -0.31 -4.19
N GLY A 134 -8.45 -0.57 -5.12
CA GLY A 134 -8.29 -0.19 -6.53
C GLY A 134 -7.36 -1.12 -7.32
N GLN A 135 -7.00 -2.29 -6.82
CA GLN A 135 -6.22 -3.32 -7.51
C GLN A 135 -6.83 -4.72 -7.34
N LYS A 136 -6.44 -5.64 -8.25
CA LYS A 136 -6.93 -7.03 -8.20
C LYS A 136 -6.22 -7.85 -7.12
N THR A 137 -4.92 -7.61 -6.97
CA THR A 137 -4.09 -8.32 -5.98
C THR A 137 -4.42 -7.83 -4.58
N VAL A 138 -4.77 -8.76 -3.70
CA VAL A 138 -5.04 -8.44 -2.30
C VAL A 138 -3.72 -8.16 -1.59
N SER A 139 -3.62 -6.98 -0.97
CA SER A 139 -2.55 -6.64 -0.04
C SER A 139 -3.18 -6.06 1.22
N ARG A 140 -3.03 -6.77 2.34
CA ARG A 140 -3.58 -6.41 3.63
C ARG A 140 -2.63 -6.81 4.74
N THR A 141 -2.47 -5.91 5.72
CA THR A 141 -1.71 -6.15 6.95
C THR A 141 -2.56 -5.76 8.14
N VAL A 142 -2.49 -6.54 9.21
CA VAL A 142 -3.15 -6.24 10.48
C VAL A 142 -2.09 -6.26 11.56
N ARG A 143 -2.07 -5.23 12.39
CA ARG A 143 -1.20 -5.15 13.56
C ARG A 143 -2.03 -4.84 14.80
N LYS A 144 -1.73 -5.53 15.89
CA LYS A 144 -2.39 -5.39 17.18
C LYS A 144 -1.39 -5.01 18.24
N VAL A 145 -1.77 -4.09 19.10
CA VAL A 145 -0.97 -3.65 20.24
C VAL A 145 -1.87 -3.61 21.46
N PRO A 146 -1.53 -4.34 22.52
CA PRO A 146 -2.28 -4.31 23.77
C PRO A 146 -1.94 -3.04 24.56
N PHE A 147 -2.89 -2.11 24.63
CA PHE A 147 -2.81 -0.94 25.50
C PHE A 147 -3.68 -1.15 26.73
N GLN A 148 -3.24 -0.54 27.84
CA GLN A 148 -3.98 -0.46 29.09
C GLN A 148 -3.87 0.96 29.62
N CYS A 149 -4.92 1.55 30.16
CA CYS A 149 -4.80 2.75 30.96
C CYS A 149 -4.42 2.37 32.39
N GLY A 150 -3.52 3.14 33.01
CA GLY A 150 -3.30 3.08 34.43
C GLY A 150 -4.54 3.58 35.17
N GLU A 151 -4.88 2.93 36.27
CA GLU A 151 -5.85 3.45 37.27
C GLU A 151 -5.19 4.53 38.12
#